data_19f299d70e1a816c6909c48ad2184eea
#
_entry.id   19f299d70e1a816c6909c48ad2184eea
#
_cell.length_a   1.000
_cell.length_b   1.000
_cell.length_c   1.000
_cell.angle_alpha   90.00
_cell.angle_beta   90.00
_cell.angle_gamma   90.00
#
_symmetry.space_group_name_H-M   'P 1'
#
loop_
_entity.id
_entity.type
_entity.pdbx_description
1 polymer ?
#
loop_
_entity_poly.entity_id
_entity_poly.type
_entity_poly.pdbx_seq_one_letter_code
_entity_poly.pdbx_strand_id
1 'polypeptide(L)'
;MASNMKAVKLRIKSVQSTMQITKAMELVASSKLRKAKERAEVCRPYFTELHETLKDIARENTDFSSVYAKESPNNKTCYVVIAGDRGLAGGYNTNLFKCLEASAEGKDYMVLPVGKKAVEYLRQRGIEALTEQFAEVGNISVADCFEMANMLCTEFRKGTFGHIELCYTVFNSMLSQQPEVFSMLPMADIREESGGRIETKNLILYEPDGETVFDAIVPEYLAGLVYGGICESTASELAARRMAMDAATSNAEEMIDQLNLYYNRARQASITQEITEIVAGAEGL
;
A
#
# COMPACT_ATOMS: atom_id res chain seq x y z
N MET A 1 -12.84 46.89 11.84
CA MET A 1 -13.67 45.67 12.14
C MET A 1 -14.29 45.06 10.90
N ALA A 2 -14.85 45.78 9.95
CA ALA A 2 -15.43 45.26 8.70
C ALA A 2 -14.47 44.40 7.85
N SER A 3 -13.16 44.72 7.80
CA SER A 3 -12.13 43.91 7.11
C SER A 3 -11.97 42.51 7.70
N ASN A 4 -12.12 42.36 9.02
CA ASN A 4 -12.02 41.06 9.73
C ASN A 4 -13.22 40.14 9.42
N MET A 5 -14.43 40.67 9.40
CA MET A 5 -15.64 39.91 9.04
C MET A 5 -15.61 39.39 7.59
N LYS A 6 -15.11 40.18 6.64
CA LYS A 6 -14.94 39.76 5.25
C LYS A 6 -13.93 38.61 5.13
N ALA A 7 -12.81 38.66 5.88
CA ALA A 7 -11.82 37.61 5.94
C ALA A 7 -12.39 36.30 6.50
N VAL A 8 -13.17 36.38 7.61
CA VAL A 8 -13.83 35.19 8.19
C VAL A 8 -14.82 34.57 7.21
N LYS A 9 -15.63 35.38 6.53
CA LYS A 9 -16.57 34.87 5.51
C LYS A 9 -15.87 34.17 4.36
N LEU A 10 -14.74 34.69 3.88
CA LEU A 10 -13.91 34.04 2.87
C LEU A 10 -13.34 32.70 3.40
N ARG A 11 -12.90 32.67 4.66
CA ARG A 11 -12.39 31.45 5.30
C ARG A 11 -13.48 30.37 5.38
N ILE A 12 -14.71 30.71 5.81
CA ILE A 12 -15.86 29.79 5.83
C ILE A 12 -16.07 29.20 4.44
N LYS A 13 -16.11 30.03 3.39
CA LYS A 13 -16.30 29.58 2.00
C LYS A 13 -15.19 28.64 1.55
N SER A 14 -13.93 28.92 1.90
CA SER A 14 -12.78 28.06 1.58
C SER A 14 -12.90 26.71 2.27
N VAL A 15 -13.24 26.66 3.57
CA VAL A 15 -13.39 25.42 4.32
C VAL A 15 -14.59 24.60 3.79
N GLN A 16 -15.71 25.26 3.45
CA GLN A 16 -16.84 24.59 2.80
C GLN A 16 -16.46 23.92 1.48
N SER A 17 -15.67 24.60 0.66
CA SER A 17 -15.16 24.03 -0.60
C SER A 17 -14.26 22.82 -0.34
N THR A 18 -13.37 22.90 0.63
CA THR A 18 -12.50 21.78 1.04
C THR A 18 -13.32 20.58 1.52
N MET A 19 -14.32 20.82 2.37
CA MET A 19 -15.24 19.79 2.86
C MET A 19 -15.97 19.05 1.72
N GLN A 20 -16.43 19.78 0.70
CA GLN A 20 -17.06 19.15 -0.47
C GLN A 20 -16.09 18.27 -1.25
N ILE A 21 -14.83 18.71 -1.38
CA ILE A 21 -13.78 17.92 -2.05
C ILE A 21 -13.46 16.64 -1.24
N THR A 22 -13.26 16.75 0.07
CA THR A 22 -12.95 15.59 0.92
C THR A 22 -14.10 14.58 0.92
N LYS A 23 -15.35 15.05 0.96
CA LYS A 23 -16.55 14.19 0.86
C LYS A 23 -16.62 13.45 -0.47
N ALA A 24 -16.36 14.16 -1.58
CA ALA A 24 -16.31 13.52 -2.90
C ALA A 24 -15.19 12.47 -2.98
N MET A 25 -14.01 12.76 -2.42
CA MET A 25 -12.88 11.81 -2.39
C MET A 25 -13.18 10.57 -1.53
N GLU A 26 -13.88 10.74 -0.40
CA GLU A 26 -14.35 9.62 0.44
C GLU A 26 -15.27 8.68 -0.35
N LEU A 27 -16.26 9.23 -1.07
CA LEU A 27 -17.21 8.45 -1.88
C LEU A 27 -16.50 7.69 -3.01
N VAL A 28 -15.57 8.33 -3.70
CA VAL A 28 -14.77 7.70 -4.76
C VAL A 28 -13.90 6.58 -4.19
N ALA A 29 -13.23 6.82 -3.05
CA ALA A 29 -12.42 5.81 -2.38
C ALA A 29 -13.28 4.60 -1.96
N SER A 30 -14.47 4.84 -1.40
CA SER A 30 -15.43 3.80 -1.00
C SER A 30 -15.87 2.92 -2.18
N SER A 31 -16.20 3.55 -3.32
CA SER A 31 -16.59 2.80 -4.53
C SER A 31 -15.46 1.95 -5.11
N LYS A 32 -14.24 2.50 -5.16
CA LYS A 32 -13.05 1.78 -5.63
C LYS A 32 -12.64 0.65 -4.69
N LEU A 33 -12.76 0.85 -3.38
CA LEU A 33 -12.44 -0.15 -2.37
C LEU A 33 -13.24 -1.44 -2.56
N ARG A 34 -14.54 -1.34 -2.86
CA ARG A 34 -15.37 -2.52 -3.13
C ARG A 34 -14.79 -3.37 -4.25
N LYS A 35 -14.43 -2.74 -5.38
CA LYS A 35 -13.84 -3.44 -6.52
C LYS A 35 -12.46 -4.03 -6.22
N ALA A 36 -11.65 -3.32 -5.41
CA ALA A 36 -10.33 -3.82 -5.02
C ALA A 36 -10.44 -5.07 -4.14
N LYS A 37 -11.39 -5.08 -3.19
CA LYS A 37 -11.67 -6.25 -2.35
C LYS A 37 -12.12 -7.46 -3.17
N GLU A 38 -13.07 -7.27 -4.07
CA GLU A 38 -13.55 -8.34 -4.97
C GLU A 38 -12.39 -8.96 -5.77
N ARG A 39 -11.44 -8.14 -6.26
CA ARG A 39 -10.25 -8.63 -6.96
C ARG A 39 -9.33 -9.44 -6.05
N ALA A 40 -9.04 -8.95 -4.86
CA ALA A 40 -8.18 -9.65 -3.90
C ALA A 40 -8.77 -11.02 -3.50
N GLU A 41 -10.08 -11.10 -3.27
CA GLU A 41 -10.78 -12.35 -2.93
C GLU A 41 -10.75 -13.36 -4.08
N VAL A 42 -10.90 -12.92 -5.34
CA VAL A 42 -10.86 -13.81 -6.52
C VAL A 42 -9.47 -14.37 -6.77
N CYS A 43 -8.42 -13.62 -6.48
CA CYS A 43 -7.03 -14.05 -6.75
C CYS A 43 -6.47 -14.99 -5.67
N ARG A 44 -6.90 -14.86 -4.43
CA ARG A 44 -6.35 -15.62 -3.29
C ARG A 44 -6.34 -17.13 -3.48
N PRO A 45 -7.41 -17.81 -3.96
CA PRO A 45 -7.42 -19.26 -4.16
C PRO A 45 -6.32 -19.74 -5.12
N TYR A 46 -6.06 -18.99 -6.20
CA TYR A 46 -5.04 -19.34 -7.18
C TYR A 46 -3.63 -19.41 -6.57
N PHE A 47 -3.29 -18.45 -5.71
CA PHE A 47 -1.96 -18.42 -5.08
C PHE A 47 -1.81 -19.48 -3.99
N THR A 48 -2.88 -19.77 -3.28
CA THR A 48 -2.90 -20.85 -2.31
C THR A 48 -2.65 -22.20 -3.00
N GLU A 49 -3.30 -22.44 -4.12
CA GLU A 49 -3.14 -23.69 -4.88
C GLU A 49 -1.74 -23.83 -5.48
N LEU A 50 -1.17 -22.73 -6.02
CA LEU A 50 0.22 -22.75 -6.49
C LEU A 50 1.22 -23.05 -5.37
N HIS A 51 1.03 -22.44 -4.20
CA HIS A 51 1.88 -22.68 -3.04
C HIS A 51 1.83 -24.14 -2.57
N GLU A 52 0.63 -24.73 -2.48
CA GLU A 52 0.46 -26.13 -2.11
C GLU A 52 1.07 -27.06 -3.19
N THR A 53 0.94 -26.72 -4.47
CA THR A 53 1.58 -27.48 -5.55
C THR A 53 3.11 -27.45 -5.43
N LEU A 54 3.71 -26.30 -5.15
CA LEU A 54 5.16 -26.21 -4.93
C LEU A 54 5.62 -27.00 -3.71
N LYS A 55 4.83 -27.01 -2.62
CA LYS A 55 5.08 -27.84 -1.45
C LYS A 55 5.03 -29.33 -1.79
N ASP A 56 4.02 -29.76 -2.51
CA ASP A 56 3.87 -31.18 -2.90
C ASP A 56 5.06 -31.62 -3.76
N ILE A 57 5.50 -30.83 -4.75
CA ILE A 57 6.67 -31.14 -5.58
C ILE A 57 7.94 -31.24 -4.73
N ALA A 58 8.18 -30.31 -3.80
CA ALA A 58 9.37 -30.32 -2.95
C ALA A 58 9.39 -31.50 -1.97
N ARG A 59 8.22 -32.01 -1.55
CA ARG A 59 8.08 -33.16 -0.64
C ARG A 59 8.31 -34.50 -1.34
N GLU A 60 7.77 -34.67 -2.54
CA GLU A 60 7.78 -35.92 -3.25
C GLU A 60 9.15 -36.26 -3.84
N ASN A 61 10.04 -35.25 -3.99
CA ASN A 61 11.39 -35.43 -4.54
C ASN A 61 12.45 -35.52 -3.43
N THR A 62 13.02 -36.71 -3.22
CA THR A 62 14.06 -36.95 -2.20
C THR A 62 15.34 -36.17 -2.47
N ASP A 63 15.74 -36.07 -3.71
CA ASP A 63 16.98 -35.40 -4.19
C ASP A 63 16.74 -33.96 -4.69
N PHE A 64 15.65 -33.34 -4.24
CA PHE A 64 15.25 -32.01 -4.64
C PHE A 64 16.33 -30.94 -4.33
N SER A 65 16.77 -30.23 -5.35
CA SER A 65 17.97 -29.37 -5.31
C SER A 65 17.81 -28.03 -6.04
N SER A 66 16.56 -27.56 -6.18
CA SER A 66 16.29 -26.28 -6.86
C SER A 66 17.08 -25.10 -6.30
N VAL A 67 17.52 -24.20 -7.18
CA VAL A 67 18.23 -22.96 -6.83
C VAL A 67 17.32 -22.06 -5.97
N TYR A 68 16.01 -22.10 -6.17
CA TYR A 68 15.03 -21.29 -5.45
C TYR A 68 14.72 -21.79 -4.02
N ALA A 69 15.09 -23.03 -3.72
CA ALA A 69 14.87 -23.63 -2.40
C ALA A 69 16.14 -23.68 -1.54
N LYS A 70 17.30 -23.29 -2.08
CA LYS A 70 18.56 -23.26 -1.35
C LYS A 70 18.84 -21.86 -0.82
N GLU A 71 19.40 -21.80 0.39
CA GLU A 71 19.97 -20.57 0.90
C GLU A 71 21.09 -20.07 -0.03
N SER A 72 21.05 -18.80 -0.35
CA SER A 72 22.06 -18.14 -1.16
C SER A 72 23.26 -17.71 -0.28
N PRO A 73 24.50 -17.84 -0.76
CA PRO A 73 25.65 -17.27 -0.08
C PRO A 73 25.67 -15.73 -0.12
N ASN A 74 24.87 -15.12 -0.98
CA ASN A 74 24.74 -13.66 -1.06
C ASN A 74 23.65 -13.17 -0.10
N ASN A 75 24.05 -12.32 0.87
CA ASN A 75 23.15 -11.76 1.87
C ASN A 75 22.40 -10.49 1.40
N LYS A 76 22.65 -10.02 0.17
CA LYS A 76 21.93 -8.85 -0.38
C LYS A 76 20.46 -9.21 -0.61
N THR A 77 19.56 -8.35 -0.15
CA THR A 77 18.09 -8.54 -0.26
C THR A 77 17.51 -7.61 -1.32
N CYS A 78 16.64 -8.13 -2.18
CA CYS A 78 15.80 -7.33 -3.05
C CYS A 78 14.40 -7.21 -2.46
N TYR A 79 13.99 -6.00 -2.07
CA TYR A 79 12.64 -5.73 -1.59
C TYR A 79 11.74 -5.32 -2.75
N VAL A 80 10.64 -6.02 -2.97
CA VAL A 80 9.53 -5.55 -3.82
C VAL A 80 8.63 -4.68 -2.94
N VAL A 81 8.63 -3.37 -3.14
CA VAL A 81 7.91 -2.43 -2.26
C VAL A 81 6.70 -1.86 -2.96
N ILE A 82 5.50 -2.21 -2.47
CA ILE A 82 4.23 -1.80 -3.06
C ILE A 82 3.65 -0.61 -2.29
N ALA A 83 3.86 0.60 -2.81
CA ALA A 83 3.33 1.84 -2.26
C ALA A 83 2.25 2.45 -3.17
N GLY A 84 1.57 3.48 -2.68
CA GLY A 84 0.55 4.17 -3.47
C GLY A 84 1.13 5.13 -4.51
N ASP A 85 0.29 5.53 -5.47
CA ASP A 85 0.63 6.56 -6.46
C ASP A 85 0.40 7.98 -5.94
N ARG A 86 -0.48 8.15 -4.96
CA ARG A 86 -0.96 9.46 -4.48
C ARG A 86 -0.89 9.55 -2.95
N GLY A 87 -0.84 10.78 -2.45
CA GLY A 87 -1.00 11.08 -1.03
C GLY A 87 -2.45 11.05 -0.56
N LEU A 88 -2.70 11.67 0.58
CA LEU A 88 -4.01 11.80 1.24
C LEU A 88 -4.65 10.46 1.64
N ALA A 89 -3.83 9.45 1.92
CA ALA A 89 -4.23 8.16 2.44
C ALA A 89 -3.77 7.96 3.91
N GLY A 90 -3.84 9.02 4.72
CA GLY A 90 -3.39 8.98 6.12
C GLY A 90 -1.92 8.55 6.24
N GLY A 91 -1.67 7.60 7.13
CA GLY A 91 -0.33 7.05 7.39
C GLY A 91 0.10 5.90 6.48
N TYR A 92 -0.69 5.50 5.48
CA TYR A 92 -0.47 4.31 4.66
C TYR A 92 0.98 4.18 4.14
N ASN A 93 1.45 5.13 3.33
CA ASN A 93 2.80 5.08 2.77
C ASN A 93 3.89 5.20 3.86
N THR A 94 3.68 6.07 4.85
CA THR A 94 4.65 6.28 5.93
C THR A 94 4.85 5.02 6.77
N ASN A 95 3.78 4.30 7.07
CA ASN A 95 3.85 3.06 7.85
C ASN A 95 4.52 1.93 7.05
N LEU A 96 4.25 1.84 5.73
CA LEU A 96 4.92 0.91 4.83
C LEU A 96 6.45 1.14 4.82
N PHE A 97 6.88 2.40 4.65
CA PHE A 97 8.30 2.71 4.62
C PHE A 97 9.00 2.50 5.97
N LYS A 98 8.32 2.73 7.08
CA LYS A 98 8.85 2.36 8.42
C LYS A 98 9.02 0.84 8.55
N CYS A 99 8.09 0.05 8.02
CA CYS A 99 8.19 -1.39 8.01
C CYS A 99 9.38 -1.88 7.17
N LEU A 100 9.57 -1.29 5.98
CA LEU A 100 10.75 -1.53 5.14
C LEU A 100 12.05 -1.18 5.88
N GLU A 101 12.16 0.01 6.48
CA GLU A 101 13.34 0.45 7.22
C GLU A 101 13.69 -0.50 8.35
N ALA A 102 12.69 -0.93 9.13
CA ALA A 102 12.89 -1.87 10.23
C ALA A 102 13.35 -3.26 9.74
N SER A 103 12.83 -3.74 8.60
CA SER A 103 13.26 -5.03 8.01
C SER A 103 14.64 -4.95 7.34
N ALA A 104 14.99 -3.81 6.79
CA ALA A 104 16.24 -3.59 6.07
C ALA A 104 17.40 -3.14 7.00
N GLU A 105 17.14 -2.94 8.30
CA GLU A 105 18.15 -2.47 9.24
C GLU A 105 19.38 -3.41 9.28
N GLY A 106 20.55 -2.85 8.99
CA GLY A 106 21.82 -3.60 8.96
C GLY A 106 22.02 -4.55 7.78
N LYS A 107 21.10 -4.59 6.81
CA LYS A 107 21.20 -5.41 5.59
C LYS A 107 21.71 -4.58 4.41
N ASP A 108 22.46 -5.21 3.51
CA ASP A 108 22.67 -4.69 2.17
C ASP A 108 21.44 -5.02 1.32
N TYR A 109 20.84 -4.00 0.69
CA TYR A 109 19.61 -4.21 -0.04
C TYR A 109 19.45 -3.28 -1.25
N MET A 110 18.59 -3.70 -2.15
CA MET A 110 18.09 -2.94 -3.25
C MET A 110 16.56 -3.06 -3.31
N VAL A 111 15.89 -2.25 -4.10
CA VAL A 111 14.43 -2.23 -4.13
C VAL A 111 13.90 -2.29 -5.56
N LEU A 112 12.87 -3.12 -5.78
CA LEU A 112 11.97 -3.02 -6.92
C LEU A 112 10.76 -2.17 -6.49
N PRO A 113 10.71 -0.87 -6.83
CA PRO A 113 9.62 -0.01 -6.43
C PRO A 113 8.39 -0.21 -7.31
N VAL A 114 7.24 -0.39 -6.66
CA VAL A 114 5.91 -0.44 -7.27
C VAL A 114 5.10 0.73 -6.74
N GLY A 115 4.73 1.68 -7.62
CA GLY A 115 4.03 2.91 -7.25
C GLY A 115 4.92 4.15 -7.13
N LYS A 116 4.34 5.32 -7.46
CA LYS A 116 5.07 6.61 -7.50
C LYS A 116 5.70 6.98 -6.16
N LYS A 117 5.02 6.69 -5.06
CA LYS A 117 5.54 7.01 -3.72
C LYS A 117 6.73 6.15 -3.33
N ALA A 118 6.83 4.91 -3.82
CA ALA A 118 8.02 4.09 -3.64
C ALA A 118 9.21 4.70 -4.39
N VAL A 119 9.05 5.07 -5.67
CA VAL A 119 10.11 5.70 -6.46
C VAL A 119 10.57 7.02 -5.84
N GLU A 120 9.64 7.90 -5.42
CA GLU A 120 9.96 9.16 -4.74
C GLU A 120 10.77 8.92 -3.46
N TYR A 121 10.37 7.92 -2.66
CA TYR A 121 11.06 7.56 -1.42
C TYR A 121 12.50 7.09 -1.66
N LEU A 122 12.73 6.21 -2.65
CA LEU A 122 14.07 5.72 -2.99
C LEU A 122 14.99 6.83 -3.46
N ARG A 123 14.49 7.70 -4.36
CA ARG A 123 15.26 8.84 -4.87
C ARG A 123 15.68 9.82 -3.78
N GLN A 124 14.79 10.08 -2.80
CA GLN A 124 15.10 10.98 -1.68
C GLN A 124 16.17 10.43 -0.74
N ARG A 125 16.29 9.11 -0.64
CA ARG A 125 17.24 8.43 0.25
C ARG A 125 18.48 7.88 -0.45
N GLY A 126 18.55 7.97 -1.77
CA GLY A 126 19.64 7.42 -2.55
C GLY A 126 19.72 5.89 -2.50
N ILE A 127 18.58 5.20 -2.34
CA ILE A 127 18.50 3.75 -2.32
C ILE A 127 18.54 3.22 -3.75
N GLU A 128 19.30 2.15 -3.99
CA GLU A 128 19.41 1.51 -5.29
C GLU A 128 18.08 0.87 -5.71
N ALA A 129 17.60 1.24 -6.90
CA ALA A 129 16.41 0.64 -7.51
C ALA A 129 16.82 -0.38 -8.57
N LEU A 130 16.19 -1.56 -8.58
CA LEU A 130 16.39 -2.56 -9.64
C LEU A 130 15.88 -2.03 -10.99
N THR A 131 14.72 -1.40 -11.00
CA THR A 131 14.13 -0.66 -12.14
C THR A 131 13.08 0.30 -11.62
N GLU A 132 12.75 1.35 -12.38
CA GLU A 132 11.64 2.27 -12.08
C GLU A 132 10.45 2.10 -13.06
N GLN A 133 10.45 1.05 -13.86
CA GLN A 133 9.44 0.81 -14.90
C GLN A 133 8.02 0.69 -14.35
N PHE A 134 7.86 0.17 -13.12
CA PHE A 134 6.58 -0.12 -12.48
C PHE A 134 6.10 0.98 -11.53
N ALA A 135 6.39 2.24 -11.86
CA ALA A 135 6.11 3.38 -11.01
C ALA A 135 4.61 3.72 -10.82
N GLU A 136 3.68 3.14 -11.59
CA GLU A 136 2.24 3.43 -11.50
C GLU A 136 1.43 2.19 -11.15
N VAL A 137 1.08 2.01 -9.87
CA VAL A 137 0.29 0.86 -9.37
C VAL A 137 -1.04 0.71 -10.10
N GLY A 138 -1.69 1.84 -10.41
CA GLY A 138 -3.01 1.83 -11.06
C GLY A 138 -3.03 1.23 -12.46
N ASN A 139 -1.88 1.14 -13.13
CA ASN A 139 -1.73 0.65 -14.49
C ASN A 139 -1.14 -0.76 -14.58
N ILE A 140 -0.70 -1.34 -13.45
CA ILE A 140 -0.07 -2.67 -13.43
C ILE A 140 -1.10 -3.75 -13.73
N SER A 141 -0.80 -4.52 -14.76
CA SER A 141 -1.54 -5.71 -15.18
C SER A 141 -0.91 -7.00 -14.62
N VAL A 142 -1.60 -8.11 -14.78
CA VAL A 142 -1.04 -9.44 -14.46
C VAL A 142 0.21 -9.72 -15.30
N ALA A 143 0.23 -9.29 -16.57
CA ALA A 143 1.39 -9.45 -17.45
C ALA A 143 2.63 -8.71 -16.91
N ASP A 144 2.46 -7.51 -16.38
CA ASP A 144 3.55 -6.76 -15.75
C ASP A 144 4.08 -7.48 -14.50
N CYS A 145 3.21 -8.16 -13.74
CA CYS A 145 3.63 -8.98 -12.60
C CYS A 145 4.48 -10.19 -13.04
N PHE A 146 4.15 -10.82 -14.16
CA PHE A 146 5.00 -11.85 -14.76
C PHE A 146 6.35 -11.30 -15.23
N GLU A 147 6.38 -10.09 -15.79
CA GLU A 147 7.63 -9.44 -16.16
C GLU A 147 8.51 -9.16 -14.95
N MET A 148 7.92 -8.61 -13.85
CA MET A 148 8.60 -8.41 -12.58
C MET A 148 9.16 -9.72 -12.02
N ALA A 149 8.36 -10.78 -11.99
CA ALA A 149 8.75 -12.08 -11.47
C ALA A 149 9.90 -12.70 -12.28
N ASN A 150 9.84 -12.66 -13.59
CA ASN A 150 10.90 -13.15 -14.48
C ASN A 150 12.20 -12.35 -14.30
N MET A 151 12.11 -11.03 -14.14
CA MET A 151 13.27 -10.19 -13.83
C MET A 151 13.88 -10.57 -12.50
N LEU A 152 13.07 -10.70 -11.44
CA LEU A 152 13.52 -11.10 -10.10
C LEU A 152 14.20 -12.48 -10.12
N CYS A 153 13.58 -13.48 -10.76
CA CYS A 153 14.13 -14.83 -10.89
C CYS A 153 15.45 -14.84 -11.69
N THR A 154 15.56 -14.00 -12.72
CA THR A 154 16.77 -13.90 -13.54
C THR A 154 17.93 -13.33 -12.73
N GLU A 155 17.69 -12.23 -12.01
CA GLU A 155 18.72 -11.59 -11.18
C GLU A 155 19.08 -12.45 -9.95
N PHE A 156 18.10 -13.15 -9.37
CA PHE A 156 18.36 -14.13 -8.30
C PHE A 156 19.30 -15.26 -8.77
N ARG A 157 19.02 -15.86 -9.93
CA ARG A 157 19.88 -16.91 -10.53
C ARG A 157 21.28 -16.42 -10.88
N LYS A 158 21.44 -15.14 -11.25
CA LYS A 158 22.76 -14.52 -11.47
C LYS A 158 23.52 -14.26 -10.16
N GLY A 159 22.85 -14.33 -9.01
CA GLY A 159 23.42 -14.02 -7.70
C GLY A 159 23.57 -12.51 -7.44
N THR A 160 22.83 -11.65 -8.12
CA THR A 160 22.81 -10.20 -7.87
C THR A 160 22.34 -9.93 -6.43
N PHE A 161 21.38 -10.71 -5.95
CA PHE A 161 20.90 -10.77 -4.57
C PHE A 161 20.55 -12.22 -4.20
N GLY A 162 20.53 -12.51 -2.90
CA GLY A 162 20.26 -13.85 -2.41
C GLY A 162 18.90 -14.01 -1.74
N HIS A 163 18.20 -12.90 -1.50
CA HIS A 163 16.88 -12.90 -0.88
C HIS A 163 15.94 -11.98 -1.66
N ILE A 164 14.68 -12.39 -1.76
CA ILE A 164 13.60 -11.56 -2.30
C ILE A 164 12.50 -11.47 -1.26
N GLU A 165 12.17 -10.26 -0.85
CA GLU A 165 11.14 -9.99 0.14
C GLU A 165 10.08 -9.03 -0.44
N LEU A 166 8.79 -9.31 -0.18
CA LEU A 166 7.66 -8.49 -0.58
C LEU A 166 7.23 -7.60 0.59
N CYS A 167 7.39 -6.28 0.45
CA CYS A 167 6.94 -5.29 1.41
C CYS A 167 5.63 -4.66 0.91
N TYR A 168 4.52 -4.99 1.57
CA TYR A 168 3.19 -4.60 1.16
C TYR A 168 2.28 -4.35 2.37
N THR A 169 1.04 -3.93 2.14
CA THR A 169 0.09 -3.70 3.23
C THR A 169 -1.08 -4.66 3.14
N VAL A 170 -1.20 -5.53 4.13
CA VAL A 170 -2.30 -6.49 4.27
C VAL A 170 -3.59 -5.76 4.61
N PHE A 171 -4.66 -6.14 3.93
CA PHE A 171 -6.00 -5.64 4.21
C PHE A 171 -6.74 -6.54 5.20
N ASN A 172 -6.68 -6.22 6.49
CA ASN A 172 -7.42 -6.96 7.52
C ASN A 172 -8.87 -6.47 7.62
N SER A 173 -9.06 -5.16 7.68
CA SER A 173 -10.39 -4.54 7.74
C SER A 173 -10.32 -3.06 7.32
N MET A 174 -11.49 -2.40 7.26
CA MET A 174 -11.55 -0.95 7.02
C MET A 174 -10.77 -0.13 8.06
N LEU A 175 -10.69 -0.62 9.30
CA LEU A 175 -10.04 0.07 10.42
C LEU A 175 -8.58 -0.38 10.63
N SER A 176 -8.20 -1.54 10.08
CA SER A 176 -6.88 -2.15 10.28
C SER A 176 -6.24 -2.52 8.96
N GLN A 177 -5.20 -1.80 8.60
CA GLN A 177 -4.30 -2.09 7.49
C GLN A 177 -2.90 -2.22 8.09
N GLN A 178 -2.26 -3.37 7.89
CA GLN A 178 -0.98 -3.69 8.50
C GLN A 178 0.09 -3.87 7.43
N PRO A 179 1.15 -3.03 7.42
CA PRO A 179 2.30 -3.27 6.56
C PRO A 179 3.08 -4.48 7.06
N GLU A 180 3.45 -5.35 6.13
CA GLU A 180 4.19 -6.58 6.41
C GLU A 180 5.29 -6.77 5.38
N VAL A 181 6.30 -7.55 5.77
CA VAL A 181 7.35 -8.04 4.89
C VAL A 181 7.25 -9.55 4.85
N PHE A 182 7.05 -10.09 3.64
CA PHE A 182 6.91 -11.51 3.37
C PHE A 182 8.10 -12.01 2.57
N SER A 183 8.76 -13.07 3.04
CA SER A 183 9.87 -13.72 2.32
C SER A 183 9.32 -14.49 1.12
N MET A 184 9.81 -14.19 -0.07
CA MET A 184 9.43 -14.86 -1.31
C MET A 184 10.47 -15.91 -1.72
N LEU A 185 11.75 -15.55 -1.67
CA LEU A 185 12.90 -16.44 -1.97
C LEU A 185 14.08 -16.15 -1.02
N PRO A 186 14.83 -17.21 -0.65
CA PRO A 186 14.67 -18.61 -0.98
C PRO A 186 13.48 -19.24 -0.25
N MET A 187 12.92 -20.31 -0.81
CA MET A 187 11.88 -21.13 -0.19
C MET A 187 12.54 -22.27 0.63
N ALA A 188 13.48 -21.91 1.52
CA ALA A 188 14.27 -22.87 2.27
C ALA A 188 13.40 -23.81 3.14
N ASP A 189 12.36 -23.24 3.75
CA ASP A 189 11.48 -23.96 4.69
C ASP A 189 10.33 -24.72 4.01
N ILE A 190 10.27 -24.71 2.67
CA ILE A 190 9.13 -25.30 1.92
C ILE A 190 8.91 -26.79 2.24
N ARG A 191 9.98 -27.49 2.66
CA ARG A 191 9.92 -28.88 3.12
C ARG A 191 9.47 -29.02 4.58
N GLU A 192 9.87 -28.10 5.46
CA GLU A 192 9.61 -28.17 6.90
C GLU A 192 8.20 -27.75 7.28
N GLU A 193 7.60 -26.79 6.58
CA GLU A 193 6.18 -26.44 6.74
C GLU A 193 5.23 -27.61 6.52
N SER A 194 5.75 -28.71 6.06
CA SER A 194 5.04 -29.95 5.68
C SER A 194 4.89 -30.95 6.81
N GLY A 195 4.96 -30.59 8.08
CA GLY A 195 4.87 -31.45 9.29
C GLY A 195 3.56 -32.25 9.49
N GLY A 196 2.89 -32.62 8.43
CA GLY A 196 1.68 -33.45 8.44
C GLY A 196 1.89 -34.75 7.68
N ARG A 197 1.28 -35.87 8.22
CA ARG A 197 1.18 -37.19 7.64
C ARG A 197 1.19 -37.13 6.11
N ILE A 198 2.06 -37.94 5.51
CA ILE A 198 1.94 -38.32 4.09
C ILE A 198 0.59 -39.09 4.00
N GLU A 199 -0.48 -38.33 3.73
CA GLU A 199 -1.68 -38.99 3.19
C GLU A 199 -1.25 -39.52 1.84
N THR A 200 -1.55 -40.78 1.57
CA THR A 200 -1.35 -41.47 0.28
C THR A 200 -2.20 -40.76 -0.79
N LYS A 201 -1.80 -39.52 -1.17
CA LYS A 201 -2.28 -38.87 -2.38
C LYS A 201 -1.68 -39.65 -3.56
N ASN A 202 -2.43 -39.75 -4.63
CA ASN A 202 -1.98 -40.33 -5.88
C ASN A 202 -0.61 -39.75 -6.23
N LEU A 203 0.40 -40.61 -6.43
CA LEU A 203 1.73 -40.19 -6.91
C LEU A 203 1.55 -39.42 -8.22
N ILE A 204 1.89 -38.16 -8.21
CA ILE A 204 1.89 -37.32 -9.41
C ILE A 204 3.24 -37.54 -10.09
N LEU A 205 3.21 -37.96 -11.35
CA LEU A 205 4.42 -38.08 -12.16
C LEU A 205 4.68 -36.74 -12.84
N TYR A 206 5.82 -36.14 -12.51
CA TYR A 206 6.26 -34.87 -13.12
C TYR A 206 7.17 -35.15 -14.32
N GLU A 207 6.89 -34.51 -15.46
CA GLU A 207 7.69 -34.63 -16.69
C GLU A 207 8.34 -33.26 -17.04
N PRO A 208 9.65 -33.19 -17.29
CA PRO A 208 10.62 -34.30 -17.32
C PRO A 208 11.03 -34.83 -15.92
N ASP A 209 11.01 -33.96 -14.91
CA ASP A 209 11.32 -34.23 -13.51
C ASP A 209 10.74 -33.15 -12.59
N GLY A 210 10.64 -33.42 -11.29
CA GLY A 210 10.03 -32.51 -10.33
C GLY A 210 10.78 -31.19 -10.14
N GLU A 211 12.11 -31.16 -10.26
CA GLU A 211 12.93 -29.96 -10.12
C GLU A 211 12.69 -28.99 -11.28
N THR A 212 12.70 -29.51 -12.51
CA THR A 212 12.40 -28.70 -13.71
C THR A 212 11.00 -28.11 -13.66
N VAL A 213 10.01 -28.89 -13.22
CA VAL A 213 8.62 -28.42 -13.06
C VAL A 213 8.53 -27.35 -11.95
N PHE A 214 9.19 -27.58 -10.82
CA PHE A 214 9.25 -26.61 -9.73
C PHE A 214 9.86 -25.27 -10.22
N ASP A 215 11.00 -25.33 -10.87
CA ASP A 215 11.71 -24.15 -11.37
C ASP A 215 10.89 -23.37 -12.44
N ALA A 216 10.03 -24.08 -13.18
CA ALA A 216 9.11 -23.46 -14.12
C ALA A 216 7.91 -22.77 -13.44
N ILE A 217 7.44 -23.31 -12.30
CA ILE A 217 6.28 -22.78 -11.57
C ILE A 217 6.68 -21.59 -10.69
N VAL A 218 7.90 -21.54 -10.16
CA VAL A 218 8.33 -20.47 -9.25
C VAL A 218 8.09 -19.05 -9.78
N PRO A 219 8.45 -18.70 -11.04
CA PRO A 219 8.15 -17.38 -11.57
C PRO A 219 6.64 -17.05 -11.61
N GLU A 220 5.80 -18.03 -11.89
CA GLU A 220 4.34 -17.88 -11.89
C GLU A 220 3.80 -17.62 -10.49
N TYR A 221 4.33 -18.36 -9.50
CA TYR A 221 4.01 -18.17 -8.09
C TYR A 221 4.43 -16.77 -7.61
N LEU A 222 5.66 -16.32 -7.94
CA LEU A 222 6.12 -14.99 -7.59
C LEU A 222 5.26 -13.89 -8.23
N ALA A 223 4.90 -14.05 -9.51
CA ALA A 223 4.00 -13.12 -10.20
C ALA A 223 2.66 -13.01 -9.47
N GLY A 224 2.18 -14.16 -9.02
CA GLY A 224 0.99 -14.27 -8.21
C GLY A 224 1.08 -13.54 -6.88
N LEU A 225 2.14 -13.76 -6.11
CA LEU A 225 2.38 -13.07 -4.84
C LEU A 225 2.44 -11.55 -5.01
N VAL A 226 3.15 -11.07 -6.03
CA VAL A 226 3.23 -9.64 -6.34
C VAL A 226 1.86 -9.09 -6.70
N TYR A 227 1.10 -9.77 -7.55
CA TYR A 227 -0.25 -9.34 -7.93
C TYR A 227 -1.21 -9.34 -6.73
N GLY A 228 -1.18 -10.38 -5.89
CA GLY A 228 -1.94 -10.44 -4.65
C GLY A 228 -1.60 -9.29 -3.71
N GLY A 229 -0.31 -9.03 -3.51
CA GLY A 229 0.20 -7.90 -2.73
C GLY A 229 -0.27 -6.55 -3.28
N ILE A 230 -0.32 -6.36 -4.62
CA ILE A 230 -0.86 -5.15 -5.25
C ILE A 230 -2.36 -5.02 -4.98
N CYS A 231 -3.13 -6.09 -5.07
CA CYS A 231 -4.57 -6.06 -4.79
C CYS A 231 -4.86 -5.71 -3.33
N GLU A 232 -4.18 -6.34 -2.38
CA GLU A 232 -4.32 -6.05 -0.95
C GLU A 232 -3.84 -4.65 -0.58
N SER A 233 -2.68 -4.23 -1.10
CA SER A 233 -2.15 -2.88 -0.91
C SER A 233 -3.08 -1.81 -1.47
N THR A 234 -3.69 -2.05 -2.63
CA THR A 234 -4.67 -1.13 -3.22
C THR A 234 -5.93 -1.03 -2.37
N ALA A 235 -6.43 -2.15 -1.84
CA ALA A 235 -7.57 -2.14 -0.93
C ALA A 235 -7.23 -1.39 0.36
N SER A 236 -6.06 -1.62 0.94
CA SER A 236 -5.56 -0.96 2.15
C SER A 236 -5.38 0.54 1.95
N GLU A 237 -4.80 0.97 0.82
CA GLU A 237 -4.65 2.39 0.47
C GLU A 237 -6.01 3.09 0.36
N LEU A 238 -6.98 2.46 -0.31
CA LEU A 238 -8.32 3.02 -0.49
C LEU A 238 -9.10 3.08 0.83
N ALA A 239 -8.94 2.10 1.72
CA ALA A 239 -9.51 2.13 3.06
C ALA A 239 -8.93 3.25 3.91
N ALA A 240 -7.60 3.36 3.95
CA ALA A 240 -6.89 4.43 4.66
C ALA A 240 -7.27 5.83 4.11
N ARG A 241 -7.38 5.96 2.78
CA ARG A 241 -7.83 7.21 2.14
C ARG A 241 -9.26 7.55 2.52
N ARG A 242 -10.18 6.58 2.50
CA ARG A 242 -11.58 6.79 2.90
C ARG A 242 -11.65 7.32 4.33
N MET A 243 -10.96 6.68 5.28
CA MET A 243 -10.94 7.12 6.68
C MET A 243 -10.32 8.50 6.87
N ALA A 244 -9.21 8.79 6.15
CA ALA A 244 -8.58 10.10 6.19
C ALA A 244 -9.48 11.21 5.65
N MET A 245 -10.25 10.93 4.60
CA MET A 245 -11.16 11.90 4.00
C MET A 245 -12.43 12.10 4.85
N ASP A 246 -12.94 11.06 5.49
CA ASP A 246 -14.04 11.13 6.45
C ASP A 246 -13.67 11.99 7.66
N ALA A 247 -12.51 11.74 8.26
CA ALA A 247 -11.98 12.57 9.35
C ALA A 247 -11.75 14.02 8.93
N ALA A 248 -11.21 14.25 7.71
CA ALA A 248 -11.02 15.61 7.20
C ALA A 248 -12.35 16.34 6.96
N THR A 249 -13.38 15.63 6.53
CA THR A 249 -14.75 16.18 6.35
C THR A 249 -15.34 16.59 7.69
N SER A 250 -15.29 15.72 8.71
CA SER A 250 -15.76 16.02 10.06
C SER A 250 -15.03 17.21 10.70
N ASN A 251 -13.70 17.25 10.57
CA ASN A 251 -12.91 18.39 11.06
C ASN A 251 -13.29 19.72 10.35
N ALA A 252 -13.59 19.63 9.05
CA ALA A 252 -14.04 20.81 8.30
C ALA A 252 -15.43 21.31 8.75
N GLU A 253 -16.35 20.41 9.09
CA GLU A 253 -17.67 20.74 9.66
C GLU A 253 -17.51 21.48 10.99
N GLU A 254 -16.73 20.93 11.92
CA GLU A 254 -16.45 21.60 13.20
C GLU A 254 -15.83 22.98 13.03
N MET A 255 -14.88 23.10 12.09
CA MET A 255 -14.23 24.39 11.79
C MET A 255 -15.24 25.42 11.24
N ILE A 256 -16.17 25.00 10.39
CA ILE A 256 -17.23 25.87 9.87
C ILE A 256 -18.13 26.36 11.01
N ASP A 257 -18.52 25.51 11.95
CA ASP A 257 -19.35 25.88 13.09
C ASP A 257 -18.64 26.88 14.00
N GLN A 258 -17.36 26.66 14.31
CA GLN A 258 -16.56 27.60 15.09
C GLN A 258 -16.41 28.95 14.39
N LEU A 259 -16.15 28.96 13.09
CA LEU A 259 -16.05 30.20 12.30
C LEU A 259 -17.39 30.93 12.22
N ASN A 260 -18.51 30.24 12.12
CA ASN A 260 -19.86 30.84 12.15
C ASN A 260 -20.16 31.51 13.49
N LEU A 261 -19.83 30.86 14.62
CA LEU A 261 -19.95 31.45 15.96
C LEU A 261 -19.10 32.72 16.07
N TYR A 262 -17.83 32.66 15.62
CA TYR A 262 -16.95 33.82 15.62
C TYR A 262 -17.50 34.96 14.74
N TYR A 263 -17.95 34.64 13.54
CA TYR A 263 -18.55 35.60 12.61
C TYR A 263 -19.76 36.30 13.24
N ASN A 264 -20.69 35.56 13.85
CA ASN A 264 -21.89 36.10 14.47
C ASN A 264 -21.53 37.03 15.66
N ARG A 265 -20.58 36.64 16.53
CA ARG A 265 -20.11 37.49 17.62
C ARG A 265 -19.46 38.77 17.11
N ALA A 266 -18.60 38.69 16.10
CA ALA A 266 -17.96 39.85 15.51
C ALA A 266 -18.99 40.78 14.83
N ARG A 267 -19.99 40.23 14.17
CA ARG A 267 -21.09 41.00 13.58
C ARG A 267 -21.90 41.75 14.64
N GLN A 268 -22.29 41.07 15.72
CA GLN A 268 -23.03 41.71 16.80
C GLN A 268 -22.21 42.85 17.44
N ALA A 269 -20.92 42.62 17.72
CA ALA A 269 -20.04 43.66 18.25
C ALA A 269 -19.90 44.85 17.32
N SER A 270 -19.80 44.63 15.98
CA SER A 270 -19.76 45.71 15.00
C SER A 270 -21.04 46.52 14.95
N ILE A 271 -22.18 45.86 14.95
CA ILE A 271 -23.51 46.53 14.97
C ILE A 271 -23.66 47.34 16.26
N THR A 272 -23.31 46.78 17.43
CA THR A 272 -23.39 47.50 18.71
C THR A 272 -22.48 48.73 18.69
N GLN A 273 -21.26 48.63 18.17
CA GLN A 273 -20.34 49.73 18.04
C GLN A 273 -20.88 50.84 17.12
N GLU A 274 -21.42 50.46 15.96
CA GLU A 274 -22.01 51.41 15.01
C GLU A 274 -23.20 52.17 15.65
N ILE A 275 -24.10 51.44 16.38
CA ILE A 275 -25.19 52.08 17.09
C ILE A 275 -24.68 53.03 18.18
N THR A 276 -23.68 52.63 18.97
CA THR A 276 -23.07 53.45 20.02
C THR A 276 -22.46 54.71 19.42
N GLU A 277 -21.74 54.61 18.29
CA GLU A 277 -21.14 55.74 17.60
C GLU A 277 -22.19 56.72 17.07
N ILE A 278 -23.32 56.21 16.52
CA ILE A 278 -24.46 57.05 16.06
C ILE A 278 -25.09 57.79 17.23
N VAL A 279 -25.39 57.08 18.36
CA VAL A 279 -26.01 57.66 19.57
C VAL A 279 -25.09 58.73 20.17
N ALA A 280 -23.80 58.42 20.37
CA ALA A 280 -22.82 59.37 20.87
C ALA A 280 -22.66 60.61 19.98
N GLY A 281 -22.76 60.46 18.64
CA GLY A 281 -22.75 61.55 17.70
C GLY A 281 -24.01 62.41 17.74
N ALA A 282 -25.18 61.83 18.09
CA ALA A 282 -26.44 62.55 18.23
C ALA A 282 -26.56 63.32 19.55
N GLU A 283 -25.90 62.81 20.63
CA GLU A 283 -25.86 63.49 21.95
C GLU A 283 -24.82 64.65 22.00
N GLY A 284 -23.92 64.71 21.06
CA GLY A 284 -22.87 65.73 20.98
C GLY A 284 -23.22 66.91 20.05
N LEU A 285 -24.43 66.95 19.51
CA LEU A 285 -25.02 68.06 18.77
C LEU A 285 -26.08 68.78 19.65
#